data_b2ead6a5aea811def401ca590c8305c1
#
_entry.id   b2ead6a5aea811def401ca590c8305c1
#
_cell.length_a   1.000
_cell.length_b   1.000
_cell.length_c   1.000
_cell.angle_alpha   90.00
_cell.angle_beta   90.00
_cell.angle_gamma   90.00
#
_symmetry.space_group_name_H-M   'P 1'
#
loop_
_entity.id
_entity.type
_entity.pdbx_description
1 polymer ?
#
loop_
_entity_poly.entity_id
_entity_poly.type
_entity_poly.pdbx_seq_one_letter_code
_entity_poly.pdbx_strand_id
1 'polypeptide(L)'
;MEWILEPWPWFISGPLIAGIMFLLIFGGKNFGMSSNLRTMCTIGGAGKKSEYFNFDWRSQRWNLAVVAGAIIGGFIAANYLSYDTAVNIDPDTVTTLENLGFQSAGDAYLPNELFAIEALTDLKSLIILLVGGILIGFGARYAGGCTSGHAISGLSNLQLPSLIAVIGFFTGGLIMVHLIFPLIF
;
A
#
# COMPACT_ATOMS: atom_id res chain seq x y z
N MET A 1 6.05 29.62 -0.55
CA MET A 1 6.51 28.21 -0.39
C MET A 1 5.46 27.32 0.31
N GLU A 2 4.28 27.85 0.62
CA GLU A 2 3.20 27.14 1.34
C GLU A 2 2.65 25.94 0.56
N TRP A 3 2.51 26.05 -0.76
CA TRP A 3 1.96 24.96 -1.59
C TRP A 3 2.77 23.65 -1.59
N ILE A 4 4.03 23.66 -1.12
CA ILE A 4 4.83 22.42 -0.94
C ILE A 4 4.36 21.65 0.30
N LEU A 5 3.77 22.37 1.26
CA LEU A 5 3.35 21.89 2.57
C LEU A 5 1.89 21.44 2.59
N GLU A 6 1.14 21.74 1.52
CA GLU A 6 -0.21 21.26 1.31
C GLU A 6 -0.23 19.94 0.53
N PRO A 7 -1.29 19.11 0.68
CA PRO A 7 -1.45 17.90 -0.11
C PRO A 7 -1.47 18.21 -1.61
N TRP A 8 -0.54 17.65 -2.36
CA TRP A 8 -0.46 17.91 -3.79
C TRP A 8 -1.65 17.31 -4.53
N PRO A 9 -2.31 18.07 -5.42
CA PRO A 9 -3.41 17.56 -6.20
C PRO A 9 -2.95 16.45 -7.16
N TRP A 10 -3.86 15.55 -7.51
CA TRP A 10 -3.59 14.38 -8.34
C TRP A 10 -2.94 14.68 -9.69
N PHE A 11 -3.23 15.87 -10.27
CA PHE A 11 -2.68 16.31 -11.55
C PHE A 11 -1.20 16.75 -11.46
N ILE A 12 -0.63 16.87 -10.26
CA ILE A 12 0.80 17.10 -10.03
C ILE A 12 1.47 15.78 -9.62
N SER A 13 0.94 15.09 -8.63
CA SER A 13 1.52 13.85 -8.11
C SER A 13 1.44 12.71 -9.13
N GLY A 14 0.36 12.62 -9.92
CA GLY A 14 0.21 11.62 -10.97
C GLY A 14 1.31 11.66 -12.03
N PRO A 15 1.55 12.80 -12.70
CA PRO A 15 2.67 12.94 -13.64
C PRO A 15 4.05 12.69 -13.05
N LEU A 16 4.30 13.05 -11.78
CA LEU A 16 5.56 12.73 -11.10
C LEU A 16 5.76 11.23 -10.94
N ILE A 17 4.72 10.51 -10.50
CA ILE A 17 4.76 9.04 -10.40
C ILE A 17 4.96 8.43 -11.79
N ALA A 18 4.24 8.90 -12.81
CA ALA A 18 4.39 8.45 -14.18
C ALA A 18 5.82 8.70 -14.72
N GLY A 19 6.42 9.84 -14.40
CA GLY A 19 7.80 10.16 -14.74
C GLY A 19 8.81 9.20 -14.10
N ILE A 20 8.64 8.87 -12.82
CA ILE A 20 9.47 7.88 -12.12
C ILE A 20 9.32 6.50 -12.78
N MET A 21 8.08 6.11 -13.11
CA MET A 21 7.82 4.84 -13.77
C MET A 21 8.44 4.78 -15.17
N PHE A 22 8.34 5.87 -15.94
CA PHE A 22 8.97 5.98 -17.25
C PHE A 22 10.50 5.79 -17.15
N LEU A 23 11.15 6.43 -16.18
CA LEU A 23 12.59 6.29 -15.95
C LEU A 23 12.98 4.86 -15.57
N LEU A 24 12.17 4.18 -14.75
CA LEU A 24 12.40 2.78 -14.39
C LEU A 24 12.26 1.85 -15.60
N ILE A 25 11.20 2.02 -16.40
CA ILE A 25 10.98 1.24 -17.62
C ILE A 25 12.12 1.50 -18.63
N PHE A 26 12.51 2.75 -18.80
CA PHE A 26 13.64 3.12 -19.68
C PHE A 26 14.95 2.46 -19.22
N GLY A 27 15.15 2.32 -17.90
CA GLY A 27 16.26 1.58 -17.29
C GLY A 27 16.09 0.05 -17.34
N GLY A 28 15.06 -0.49 -17.99
CA GLY A 28 14.78 -1.94 -18.06
C GLY A 28 14.35 -2.54 -16.71
N LYS A 29 13.75 -1.75 -15.82
CA LYS A 29 13.32 -2.16 -14.48
C LYS A 29 11.80 -2.13 -14.34
N ASN A 30 11.24 -3.12 -13.67
CA ASN A 30 9.82 -3.21 -13.39
C ASN A 30 9.60 -3.04 -11.88
N PHE A 31 8.91 -1.97 -11.48
CA PHE A 31 8.62 -1.69 -10.10
C PHE A 31 7.51 -2.60 -9.55
N GLY A 32 7.69 -3.08 -8.30
CA GLY A 32 6.67 -3.84 -7.61
C GLY A 32 6.98 -3.96 -6.11
N MET A 33 6.12 -3.36 -5.27
CA MET A 33 6.30 -3.33 -3.81
C MET A 33 6.31 -4.73 -3.19
N SER A 34 5.41 -5.62 -3.60
CA SER A 34 5.31 -6.98 -3.07
C SER A 34 6.56 -7.82 -3.32
N SER A 35 7.30 -7.56 -4.40
CA SER A 35 8.56 -8.26 -4.69
C SER A 35 9.67 -7.93 -3.67
N ASN A 36 9.60 -6.77 -3.00
CA ASN A 36 10.54 -6.42 -1.95
C ASN A 36 10.38 -7.29 -0.70
N LEU A 37 9.13 -7.62 -0.30
CA LEU A 37 8.89 -8.55 0.80
C LEU A 37 9.48 -9.92 0.50
N ARG A 38 9.32 -10.42 -0.73
CA ARG A 38 9.97 -11.64 -1.18
C ARG A 38 11.49 -11.55 -1.08
N THR A 39 12.06 -10.44 -1.52
CA THR A 39 13.52 -10.18 -1.46
C THR A 39 14.02 -10.15 -0.01
N MET A 40 13.29 -9.50 0.89
CA MET A 40 13.62 -9.46 2.31
C MET A 40 13.56 -10.86 2.95
N CYS A 41 12.55 -11.67 2.62
CA CYS A 41 12.47 -13.06 3.06
C CYS A 41 13.66 -13.90 2.54
N THR A 42 14.09 -13.67 1.29
CA THR A 42 15.26 -14.32 0.71
C THR A 42 16.54 -13.96 1.47
N ILE A 43 16.75 -12.69 1.79
CA ILE A 43 17.87 -12.20 2.60
C ILE A 43 17.83 -12.84 4.00
N GLY A 44 16.63 -12.98 4.60
CA GLY A 44 16.41 -13.67 5.89
C GLY A 44 16.59 -15.19 5.85
N GLY A 45 16.97 -15.77 4.69
CA GLY A 45 17.29 -17.19 4.58
C GLY A 45 16.10 -18.09 4.24
N ALA A 46 14.94 -17.57 3.87
CA ALA A 46 13.76 -18.35 3.47
C ALA A 46 14.00 -19.24 2.25
N GLY A 47 14.99 -18.92 1.41
CA GLY A 47 15.42 -19.73 0.27
C GLY A 47 15.87 -21.16 0.63
N LYS A 48 16.26 -21.38 1.89
CA LYS A 48 16.60 -22.73 2.39
C LYS A 48 15.37 -23.62 2.59
N LYS A 49 14.18 -23.01 2.74
CA LYS A 49 12.93 -23.72 3.06
C LYS A 49 11.98 -23.83 1.87
N SER A 50 12.11 -22.94 0.88
CA SER A 50 11.23 -22.91 -0.27
C SER A 50 11.94 -22.38 -1.49
N GLU A 51 11.80 -23.10 -2.61
CA GLU A 51 12.38 -22.75 -3.90
C GLU A 51 11.90 -21.36 -4.41
N TYR A 52 10.70 -20.95 -4.02
CA TYR A 52 10.16 -19.65 -4.34
C TYR A 52 11.04 -18.49 -3.87
N PHE A 53 11.73 -18.63 -2.74
CA PHE A 53 12.65 -17.63 -2.20
C PHE A 53 14.10 -17.86 -2.63
N ASN A 54 14.37 -18.90 -3.43
CA ASN A 54 15.73 -19.22 -3.89
C ASN A 54 16.04 -18.49 -5.20
N PHE A 55 16.42 -17.21 -5.09
CA PHE A 55 16.87 -16.40 -6.24
C PHE A 55 17.96 -15.43 -5.80
N ASP A 56 18.70 -14.89 -6.77
CA ASP A 56 19.71 -13.87 -6.48
C ASP A 56 19.05 -12.52 -6.14
N TRP A 57 18.94 -12.25 -4.84
CA TRP A 57 18.40 -11.00 -4.32
C TRP A 57 19.20 -9.76 -4.73
N ARG A 58 20.47 -9.92 -5.08
CA ARG A 58 21.33 -8.79 -5.51
C ARG A 58 20.83 -8.17 -6.80
N SER A 59 20.21 -8.95 -7.66
CA SER A 59 19.56 -8.44 -8.87
C SER A 59 18.41 -7.47 -8.59
N GLN A 60 17.81 -7.53 -7.37
CA GLN A 60 16.70 -6.69 -6.93
C GLN A 60 17.10 -5.50 -6.04
N ARG A 61 18.39 -5.21 -5.92
CA ARG A 61 18.91 -4.11 -5.07
C ARG A 61 18.30 -2.75 -5.42
N TRP A 62 18.09 -2.51 -6.72
CA TRP A 62 17.46 -1.27 -7.20
C TRP A 62 16.05 -1.08 -6.63
N ASN A 63 15.26 -2.16 -6.54
CA ASN A 63 13.90 -2.12 -6.02
C ASN A 63 13.89 -1.85 -4.49
N LEU A 64 14.82 -2.45 -3.76
CA LEU A 64 15.04 -2.13 -2.34
C LEU A 64 15.43 -0.65 -2.14
N ALA A 65 16.26 -0.10 -3.04
CA ALA A 65 16.62 1.32 -2.98
C ALA A 65 15.39 2.24 -3.21
N VAL A 66 14.48 1.88 -4.11
CA VAL A 66 13.23 2.62 -4.31
C VAL A 66 12.37 2.61 -3.05
N VAL A 67 12.24 1.45 -2.37
CA VAL A 67 11.51 1.34 -1.11
C VAL A 67 12.17 2.17 0.00
N ALA A 68 13.50 2.08 0.12
CA ALA A 68 14.24 2.90 1.08
C ALA A 68 14.03 4.40 0.82
N GLY A 69 14.06 4.82 -0.46
CA GLY A 69 13.75 6.18 -0.86
C GLY A 69 12.32 6.60 -0.50
N ALA A 70 11.34 5.71 -0.69
CA ALA A 70 9.95 5.97 -0.30
C ALA A 70 9.78 6.13 1.22
N ILE A 71 10.46 5.30 2.02
CA ILE A 71 10.46 5.40 3.49
C ILE A 71 11.08 6.72 3.93
N ILE A 72 12.26 7.07 3.40
CA ILE A 72 12.95 8.34 3.72
C ILE A 72 12.09 9.52 3.29
N GLY A 73 11.51 9.48 2.08
CA GLY A 73 10.62 10.52 1.57
C GLY A 73 9.37 10.69 2.44
N GLY A 74 8.74 9.60 2.85
CA GLY A 74 7.60 9.61 3.78
C GLY A 74 7.96 10.19 5.14
N PHE A 75 9.13 9.83 5.68
CA PHE A 75 9.63 10.38 6.93
C PHE A 75 9.86 11.91 6.83
N ILE A 76 10.48 12.37 5.75
CA ILE A 76 10.70 13.79 5.50
C ILE A 76 9.36 14.51 5.35
N ALA A 77 8.43 13.95 4.58
CA ALA A 77 7.11 14.53 4.38
C ALA A 77 6.37 14.69 5.72
N ALA A 78 6.31 13.63 6.53
CA ALA A 78 5.58 13.63 7.78
C ALA A 78 6.17 14.58 8.84
N ASN A 79 7.50 14.79 8.86
CA ASN A 79 8.13 15.58 9.92
C ASN A 79 8.49 17.03 9.52
N TYR A 80 8.64 17.29 8.21
CA TYR A 80 9.15 18.58 7.73
C TYR A 80 8.27 19.25 6.68
N LEU A 81 7.38 18.49 6.01
CA LEU A 81 6.56 19.00 4.91
C LEU A 81 5.05 18.94 5.21
N SER A 82 4.64 18.52 6.39
CA SER A 82 3.24 18.51 6.82
C SER A 82 3.08 19.37 8.07
N TYR A 83 2.21 20.37 8.01
CA TYR A 83 1.87 21.19 9.16
C TYR A 83 0.85 20.52 10.07
N ASP A 84 -0.01 19.69 9.50
CA ASP A 84 -1.10 19.04 10.21
C ASP A 84 -1.10 17.55 9.89
N THR A 85 -1.38 16.74 10.89
CA THR A 85 -1.59 15.30 10.75
C THR A 85 -3.04 14.95 10.45
N ALA A 86 -3.95 15.92 10.62
CA ALA A 86 -5.37 15.75 10.31
C ALA A 86 -5.55 15.50 8.81
N VAL A 87 -6.38 14.52 8.49
CA VAL A 87 -6.70 14.14 7.12
C VAL A 87 -8.03 14.80 6.76
N ASN A 88 -8.00 15.69 5.76
CA ASN A 88 -9.22 16.37 5.30
C ASN A 88 -10.10 15.35 4.53
N ILE A 89 -11.00 14.69 5.26
CA ILE A 89 -11.97 13.74 4.73
C ILE A 89 -13.34 14.43 4.68
N ASP A 90 -14.16 14.02 3.72
CA ASP A 90 -15.55 14.49 3.62
C ASP A 90 -16.32 14.26 4.94
N PRO A 91 -17.02 15.25 5.49
CA PRO A 91 -17.74 15.15 6.76
C PRO A 91 -18.76 14.01 6.82
N ASP A 92 -19.41 13.69 5.69
CA ASP A 92 -20.37 12.58 5.62
C ASP A 92 -19.65 11.21 5.75
N THR A 93 -18.42 11.13 5.26
CA THR A 93 -17.57 9.94 5.43
C THR A 93 -17.12 9.80 6.88
N VAL A 94 -16.72 10.91 7.53
CA VAL A 94 -16.35 10.91 8.95
C VAL A 94 -17.51 10.41 9.80
N THR A 95 -18.71 10.99 9.65
CA THR A 95 -19.91 10.56 10.38
C THR A 95 -20.25 9.09 10.16
N THR A 96 -20.06 8.59 8.95
CA THR A 96 -20.27 7.16 8.62
C THR A 96 -19.28 6.27 9.36
N LEU A 97 -18.02 6.66 9.39
CA LEU A 97 -16.95 5.91 10.08
C LEU A 97 -17.14 5.96 11.61
N GLU A 98 -17.51 7.11 12.16
CA GLU A 98 -17.84 7.25 13.59
C GLU A 98 -18.99 6.33 14.01
N ASN A 99 -20.04 6.24 13.18
CA ASN A 99 -21.16 5.32 13.43
C ASN A 99 -20.76 3.84 13.39
N LEU A 100 -19.68 3.51 12.68
CA LEU A 100 -19.07 2.18 12.64
C LEU A 100 -18.05 1.95 13.78
N GLY A 101 -17.83 2.97 14.63
CA GLY A 101 -16.96 2.86 15.80
C GLY A 101 -15.55 3.43 15.63
N PHE A 102 -15.26 4.10 14.51
CA PHE A 102 -13.96 4.74 14.25
C PHE A 102 -13.98 6.20 14.69
N GLN A 103 -13.70 6.45 15.96
CA GLN A 103 -13.70 7.80 16.56
C GLN A 103 -12.49 8.64 16.11
N SER A 104 -11.43 8.02 15.64
CA SER A 104 -10.21 8.68 15.12
C SER A 104 -10.29 9.04 13.65
N ALA A 105 -11.48 8.95 13.02
CA ALA A 105 -11.65 9.26 11.61
C ALA A 105 -11.34 10.75 11.33
N GLY A 106 -10.38 11.02 10.45
CA GLY A 106 -9.92 12.37 10.14
C GLY A 106 -8.73 12.85 10.97
N ASP A 107 -8.43 12.26 12.12
CA ASP A 107 -7.31 12.67 12.98
C ASP A 107 -5.96 12.13 12.48
N ALA A 108 -5.97 10.97 11.83
CA ALA A 108 -4.77 10.33 11.33
C ALA A 108 -5.07 9.51 10.06
N TYR A 109 -3.99 9.17 9.31
CA TYR A 109 -4.08 8.33 8.11
C TYR A 109 -4.49 6.88 8.39
N LEU A 110 -4.26 6.40 9.59
CA LEU A 110 -4.63 5.05 10.02
C LEU A 110 -5.54 5.15 11.26
N PRO A 111 -6.64 4.39 11.31
CA PRO A 111 -7.53 4.39 12.46
C PRO A 111 -6.81 3.83 13.69
N ASN A 112 -6.79 4.62 14.76
CA ASN A 112 -6.14 4.26 16.02
C ASN A 112 -6.76 3.02 16.64
N GLU A 113 -8.06 2.79 16.41
CA GLU A 113 -8.83 1.64 16.90
C GLU A 113 -8.30 0.29 16.40
N LEU A 114 -7.55 0.30 15.28
CA LEU A 114 -6.97 -0.92 14.70
C LEU A 114 -5.44 -0.94 14.77
N PHE A 115 -4.78 0.23 14.65
CA PHE A 115 -3.32 0.30 14.44
C PHE A 115 -2.55 0.89 15.62
N ALA A 116 -3.21 1.44 16.64
CA ALA A 116 -2.53 1.84 17.85
C ALA A 116 -1.95 0.63 18.61
N ILE A 117 -0.92 0.88 19.41
CA ILE A 117 -0.28 -0.21 20.20
C ILE A 117 -1.30 -0.84 21.15
N GLU A 118 -2.21 -0.04 21.71
CA GLU A 118 -3.29 -0.48 22.59
C GLU A 118 -4.27 -1.41 21.86
N ALA A 119 -4.55 -1.15 20.58
CA ALA A 119 -5.44 -1.98 19.76
C ALA A 119 -4.86 -3.39 19.51
N LEU A 120 -3.54 -3.56 19.58
CA LEU A 120 -2.91 -4.90 19.47
C LEU A 120 -3.23 -5.81 20.67
N THR A 121 -3.69 -5.27 21.76
CA THR A 121 -4.16 -6.04 22.95
C THR A 121 -5.64 -6.44 22.82
N ASP A 122 -6.40 -5.81 21.93
CA ASP A 122 -7.78 -6.19 21.64
C ASP A 122 -7.83 -7.37 20.66
N LEU A 123 -8.53 -8.42 21.09
CA LEU A 123 -8.63 -9.66 20.30
C LEU A 123 -9.35 -9.44 18.96
N LYS A 124 -10.36 -8.57 18.89
CA LYS A 124 -11.10 -8.26 17.66
C LYS A 124 -10.18 -7.60 16.64
N SER A 125 -9.47 -6.55 17.04
CA SER A 125 -8.53 -5.81 16.20
C SER A 125 -7.39 -6.71 15.72
N LEU A 126 -6.85 -7.54 16.61
CA LEU A 126 -5.78 -8.50 16.26
C LEU A 126 -6.24 -9.52 15.21
N ILE A 127 -7.44 -10.09 15.36
CA ILE A 127 -8.00 -11.03 14.37
C ILE A 127 -8.22 -10.35 13.02
N ILE A 128 -8.78 -9.13 13.01
CA ILE A 128 -9.01 -8.36 11.78
C ILE A 128 -7.68 -8.11 11.05
N LEU A 129 -6.66 -7.64 11.76
CA LEU A 129 -5.34 -7.39 11.17
C LEU A 129 -4.68 -8.67 10.66
N LEU A 130 -4.79 -9.78 11.41
CA LEU A 130 -4.22 -11.06 11.02
C LEU A 130 -4.91 -11.63 9.77
N VAL A 131 -6.24 -11.66 9.76
CA VAL A 131 -7.01 -12.15 8.61
C VAL A 131 -6.79 -11.25 7.39
N GLY A 132 -6.83 -9.93 7.58
CA GLY A 132 -6.55 -8.95 6.52
C GLY A 132 -5.15 -9.15 5.95
N GLY A 133 -4.14 -9.31 6.80
CA GLY A 133 -2.76 -9.57 6.39
C GLY A 133 -2.61 -10.88 5.59
N ILE A 134 -3.29 -11.95 6.02
CA ILE A 134 -3.30 -13.23 5.28
C ILE A 134 -3.97 -13.07 3.91
N LEU A 135 -5.12 -12.38 3.85
CA LEU A 135 -5.84 -12.15 2.59
C LEU A 135 -5.00 -11.32 1.61
N ILE A 136 -4.35 -10.26 2.08
CA ILE A 136 -3.45 -9.43 1.24
C ILE A 136 -2.24 -10.25 0.77
N GLY A 137 -1.61 -10.99 1.67
CA GLY A 137 -0.45 -11.80 1.34
C GLY A 137 -0.77 -12.93 0.35
N PHE A 138 -1.87 -13.64 0.57
CA PHE A 138 -2.35 -14.67 -0.34
C PHE A 138 -2.75 -14.07 -1.70
N GLY A 139 -3.54 -12.98 -1.69
CA GLY A 139 -4.01 -12.33 -2.91
C GLY A 139 -2.85 -11.80 -3.77
N ALA A 140 -1.89 -11.10 -3.17
CA ALA A 140 -0.69 -10.62 -3.86
C ALA A 140 0.16 -11.77 -4.43
N ARG A 141 0.21 -12.91 -3.71
CA ARG A 141 0.93 -14.09 -4.19
C ARG A 141 0.19 -14.78 -5.32
N TYR A 142 -1.13 -14.94 -5.21
CA TYR A 142 -1.97 -15.58 -6.22
C TYR A 142 -1.99 -14.78 -7.53
N ALA A 143 -2.18 -13.46 -7.44
CA ALA A 143 -2.16 -12.56 -8.59
C ALA A 143 -0.77 -12.40 -9.23
N GLY A 144 0.32 -12.76 -8.53
CA GLY A 144 1.69 -12.55 -9.00
C GLY A 144 2.20 -11.12 -8.81
N GLY A 145 1.50 -10.28 -8.07
CA GLY A 145 1.85 -8.88 -7.79
C GLY A 145 0.81 -8.17 -6.93
N CYS A 146 1.16 -6.98 -6.48
CA CYS A 146 0.25 -6.07 -5.77
C CYS A 146 -0.19 -4.93 -6.70
N THR A 147 -0.93 -3.96 -6.16
CA THR A 147 -1.41 -2.79 -6.92
C THR A 147 -0.27 -2.06 -7.63
N SER A 148 0.88 -1.86 -7.01
CA SER A 148 2.03 -1.21 -7.67
C SER A 148 2.60 -2.03 -8.84
N GLY A 149 2.56 -3.37 -8.76
CA GLY A 149 3.00 -4.24 -9.85
C GLY A 149 2.00 -4.31 -11.01
N HIS A 150 0.70 -4.36 -10.71
CA HIS A 150 -0.35 -4.46 -11.74
C HIS A 150 -0.88 -3.11 -12.18
N ALA A 151 -1.35 -2.25 -11.26
CA ALA A 151 -2.00 -1.00 -11.65
C ALA A 151 -1.00 0.05 -12.15
N ILE A 152 0.21 0.09 -11.62
CA ILE A 152 1.22 1.06 -12.08
C ILE A 152 2.07 0.43 -13.18
N SER A 153 2.92 -0.55 -12.86
CA SER A 153 3.87 -1.13 -13.82
C SER A 153 3.20 -1.96 -14.93
N GLY A 154 2.23 -2.79 -14.57
CA GLY A 154 1.58 -3.68 -15.52
C GLY A 154 0.70 -2.94 -16.53
N LEU A 155 -0.08 -1.95 -16.08
CA LEU A 155 -0.88 -1.11 -16.98
C LEU A 155 0.00 -0.20 -17.84
N SER A 156 1.08 0.35 -17.30
CA SER A 156 2.06 1.12 -18.09
C SER A 156 2.68 0.30 -19.23
N ASN A 157 2.82 -1.01 -19.02
CA ASN A 157 3.28 -1.97 -20.04
C ASN A 157 2.14 -2.59 -20.87
N LEU A 158 0.91 -2.07 -20.75
CA LEU A 158 -0.29 -2.54 -21.48
C LEU A 158 -0.57 -4.05 -21.31
N GLN A 159 -0.29 -4.60 -20.12
CA GLN A 159 -0.47 -6.02 -19.84
C GLN A 159 -1.94 -6.33 -19.51
N LEU A 160 -2.62 -7.09 -20.36
CA LEU A 160 -4.01 -7.51 -20.15
C LEU A 160 -4.24 -8.27 -18.83
N PRO A 161 -3.37 -9.21 -18.38
CA PRO A 161 -3.52 -9.83 -17.07
C PRO A 161 -3.50 -8.82 -15.91
N SER A 162 -2.73 -7.75 -16.05
CA SER A 162 -2.68 -6.68 -15.05
C SER A 162 -3.97 -5.86 -15.01
N LEU A 163 -4.59 -5.61 -16.14
CA LEU A 163 -5.89 -4.97 -16.22
C LEU A 163 -6.97 -5.81 -15.49
N ILE A 164 -7.01 -7.11 -15.75
CA ILE A 164 -7.95 -8.04 -15.08
C ILE A 164 -7.72 -8.03 -13.56
N ALA A 165 -6.46 -8.07 -13.11
CA ALA A 165 -6.13 -8.02 -11.69
C ALA A 165 -6.60 -6.70 -11.04
N VAL A 166 -6.41 -5.57 -11.73
CA VAL A 166 -6.86 -4.24 -11.24
C VAL A 166 -8.38 -4.17 -11.12
N ILE A 167 -9.12 -4.68 -12.11
CA ILE A 167 -10.59 -4.77 -12.01
C ILE A 167 -10.98 -5.60 -10.79
N GLY A 168 -10.29 -6.73 -10.54
CA GLY A 168 -10.50 -7.58 -9.38
C GLY A 168 -10.23 -6.85 -8.05
N PHE A 169 -9.18 -6.02 -7.97
CA PHE A 169 -8.87 -5.23 -6.78
C PHE A 169 -9.97 -4.20 -6.48
N PHE A 170 -10.46 -3.48 -7.49
CA PHE A 170 -11.55 -2.53 -7.31
C PHE A 170 -12.86 -3.22 -6.91
N THR A 171 -13.22 -4.31 -7.59
CA THR A 171 -14.42 -5.09 -7.26
C THR A 171 -14.35 -5.63 -5.83
N GLY A 172 -13.21 -6.23 -5.44
CA GLY A 172 -12.99 -6.72 -4.08
C GLY A 172 -13.07 -5.61 -3.03
N GLY A 173 -12.50 -4.44 -3.32
CA GLY A 173 -12.58 -3.27 -2.46
C GLY A 173 -14.02 -2.78 -2.27
N LEU A 174 -14.80 -2.68 -3.34
CA LEU A 174 -16.21 -2.29 -3.27
C LEU A 174 -17.05 -3.30 -2.46
N ILE A 175 -16.84 -4.59 -2.67
CA ILE A 175 -17.48 -5.64 -1.88
C ILE A 175 -17.11 -5.50 -0.40
N MET A 176 -15.83 -5.26 -0.10
CA MET A 176 -15.37 -5.10 1.27
C MET A 176 -16.05 -3.91 1.94
N VAL A 177 -16.04 -2.73 1.30
CA VAL A 177 -16.56 -1.49 1.89
C VAL A 177 -18.09 -1.53 2.04
N HIS A 178 -18.83 -2.03 1.06
CA HIS A 178 -20.30 -1.95 1.05
C HIS A 178 -21.00 -3.15 1.69
N LEU A 179 -20.37 -4.32 1.69
CA LEU A 179 -21.00 -5.54 2.21
C LEU A 179 -20.33 -6.06 3.48
N ILE A 180 -19.01 -6.16 3.51
CA ILE A 180 -18.29 -6.85 4.58
C ILE A 180 -18.02 -5.91 5.74
N PHE A 181 -17.62 -4.67 5.49
CA PHE A 181 -17.28 -3.69 6.51
C PHE A 181 -18.45 -3.40 7.47
N PRO A 182 -19.70 -3.13 7.01
CA PRO A 182 -20.85 -2.96 7.89
C PRO A 182 -21.27 -4.22 8.68
N LEU A 183 -20.78 -5.40 8.30
CA LEU A 183 -21.04 -6.66 9.02
C LEU A 183 -20.01 -6.93 10.12
N ILE A 184 -18.82 -6.36 10.02
CA ILE A 184 -17.73 -6.54 10.98
C ILE A 184 -17.78 -5.49 12.09
N PHE A 185 -18.11 -4.28 11.72
CA PHE A 185 -18.16 -3.10 12.59
C PHE A 185 -19.58 -2.65 12.86
#